data_d41dfbbf321ce9ce9ee4960e50fd51cf
#
_entry.id   d41dfbbf321ce9ce9ee4960e50fd51cf
#
_cell.length_a   1.000
_cell.length_b   1.000
_cell.length_c   1.000
_cell.angle_alpha   90.00
_cell.angle_beta   90.00
_cell.angle_gamma   90.00
#
_symmetry.space_group_name_H-M   'P 1'
#
loop_
_entity.id
_entity.type
_entity.pdbx_description
1 polymer ?
#
loop_
_entity_poly.entity_id
_entity_poly.type
_entity_poly.pdbx_seq_one_letter_code
_entity_poly.pdbx_strand_id
1 'polypeptide(L)'
;MENNTQIKDIWFDEERIFMRDHADNIYSRPLEAFPLLLDATEKQRLAYDIDPQGDAVRWPEIDEDIHISSFLEQKEPNEDNEIARIFRRFPQLNVSEVARQMGINKSLLSKYIYGIKTPSEHRRLEIKRALHTLGEELMTV
;
A
#
# COMPACT_ATOMS: atom_id res chain seq x y z
N MET A 1 -3.20 -0.95 32.96
CA MET A 1 -2.44 -0.07 32.10
C MET A 1 -3.36 0.79 31.25
N GLU A 2 -3.13 2.06 31.27
CA GLU A 2 -3.89 3.00 30.46
C GLU A 2 -3.58 2.80 28.99
N ASN A 3 -4.62 2.60 28.21
CA ASN A 3 -4.44 2.40 26.77
C ASN A 3 -5.05 3.56 26.00
N ASN A 4 -4.26 4.62 25.80
CA ASN A 4 -4.70 5.78 25.03
C ASN A 4 -4.44 5.62 23.54
N THR A 5 -3.87 4.50 23.13
CA THR A 5 -3.58 4.23 21.72
C THR A 5 -4.77 3.59 21.03
N GLN A 6 -5.96 4.15 21.26
CA GLN A 6 -7.17 3.77 20.55
C GLN A 6 -7.45 4.84 19.51
N ILE A 7 -7.98 4.42 18.38
CA ILE A 7 -8.28 5.33 17.29
C ILE A 7 -9.42 6.26 17.70
N LYS A 8 -9.14 7.56 17.65
CA LYS A 8 -10.13 8.58 17.93
C LYS A 8 -10.74 9.11 16.63
N ASP A 9 -9.90 9.50 15.68
CA ASP A 9 -10.36 9.91 14.39
C ASP A 9 -9.33 9.63 13.29
N ILE A 10 -9.79 9.70 12.04
CA ILE A 10 -9.05 9.36 10.83
C ILE A 10 -9.26 10.48 9.82
N TRP A 11 -8.22 10.86 9.10
CA TRP A 11 -8.37 11.77 7.95
C TRP A 11 -7.29 11.48 6.90
N PHE A 12 -7.40 12.12 5.76
CA PHE A 12 -6.52 11.87 4.62
C PHE A 12 -6.03 13.19 4.04
N ASP A 13 -4.83 13.15 3.47
CA ASP A 13 -4.44 14.12 2.45
C ASP A 13 -4.24 13.34 1.14
N GLU A 14 -3.58 13.92 0.16
CA GLU A 14 -3.42 13.27 -1.15
C GLU A 14 -2.52 12.03 -1.11
N GLU A 15 -1.63 11.95 -0.12
CA GLU A 15 -0.59 10.93 -0.09
C GLU A 15 -0.65 10.01 1.12
N ARG A 16 -1.29 10.44 2.22
CA ARG A 16 -1.22 9.73 3.48
C ARG A 16 -2.58 9.62 4.15
N ILE A 17 -2.70 8.60 4.99
CA ILE A 17 -3.80 8.46 5.93
C ILE A 17 -3.26 8.80 7.32
N PHE A 18 -4.04 9.52 8.09
CA PHE A 18 -3.67 9.98 9.43
C PHE A 18 -4.62 9.39 10.45
N MET A 19 -4.09 9.13 11.64
CA MET A 19 -4.87 8.66 12.77
C MET A 19 -4.48 9.49 14.00
N ARG A 20 -5.48 9.93 14.76
CA ARG A 20 -5.27 10.55 16.06
C ARG A 20 -5.78 9.60 17.12
N ASP A 21 -5.00 9.42 18.19
CA ASP A 21 -5.44 8.64 19.33
C ASP A 21 -6.08 9.53 20.40
N HIS A 22 -6.53 8.93 21.51
CA HIS A 22 -7.18 9.69 22.57
C HIS A 22 -6.22 10.51 23.42
N ALA A 23 -4.92 10.33 23.23
CA ALA A 23 -3.89 11.17 23.85
C ALA A 23 -3.43 12.29 22.92
N ASP A 24 -4.15 12.49 21.80
CA ASP A 24 -3.86 13.50 20.78
C ASP A 24 -2.54 13.29 20.05
N ASN A 25 -2.01 12.09 20.10
CA ASN A 25 -0.87 11.73 19.26
C ASN A 25 -1.37 11.46 17.84
N ILE A 26 -0.61 11.93 16.85
CA ILE A 26 -0.94 11.76 15.44
C ILE A 26 0.06 10.80 14.81
N TYR A 27 -0.49 9.83 14.10
CA TYR A 27 0.28 8.83 13.36
C TYR A 27 -0.14 8.89 11.91
N SER A 28 0.77 8.61 11.01
CA SER A 28 0.41 8.60 9.58
C SER A 28 1.10 7.45 8.87
N ARG A 29 0.44 7.00 7.80
CA ARG A 29 1.00 5.98 6.93
C ARG A 29 0.79 6.42 5.48
N PRO A 30 1.71 6.08 4.58
CA PRO A 30 1.50 6.38 3.17
C PRO A 30 0.36 5.53 2.61
N LEU A 31 -0.42 6.09 1.70
CA LEU A 31 -1.50 5.36 1.05
C LEU A 31 -0.99 4.18 0.24
N GLU A 32 0.25 4.25 -0.22
CA GLU A 32 0.88 3.13 -0.93
C GLU A 32 0.96 1.87 -0.09
N ALA A 33 0.94 2.00 1.25
CA ALA A 33 0.89 0.84 2.14
C ALA A 33 -0.47 0.15 2.11
N PHE A 34 -1.49 0.85 1.61
CA PHE A 34 -2.87 0.36 1.56
C PHE A 34 -3.44 0.58 0.16
N PRO A 35 -3.03 -0.25 -0.81
CA PRO A 35 -3.39 -0.01 -2.22
C PRO A 35 -4.88 0.08 -2.51
N LEU A 36 -5.72 -0.61 -1.73
CA LEU A 36 -7.17 -0.49 -1.90
C LEU A 36 -7.66 0.91 -1.58
N LEU A 37 -7.06 1.56 -0.59
CA LEU A 37 -7.36 2.96 -0.28
C LEU A 37 -6.75 3.90 -1.30
N LEU A 38 -5.56 3.59 -1.78
CA LEU A 38 -4.90 4.40 -2.79
C LEU A 38 -5.76 4.52 -4.05
N ASP A 39 -6.38 3.41 -4.46
CA ASP A 39 -7.23 3.35 -5.65
C ASP A 39 -8.67 3.78 -5.40
N ALA A 40 -9.05 4.02 -4.16
CA ALA A 40 -10.41 4.38 -3.79
C ALA A 40 -10.73 5.84 -4.15
N THR A 41 -12.01 6.11 -4.38
CA THR A 41 -12.47 7.49 -4.55
C THR A 41 -12.46 8.20 -3.21
N GLU A 42 -12.52 9.52 -3.24
CA GLU A 42 -12.62 10.31 -2.01
C GLU A 42 -13.85 9.89 -1.19
N LYS A 43 -14.96 9.67 -1.87
CA LYS A 43 -16.19 9.23 -1.20
C LYS A 43 -15.99 7.89 -0.49
N GLN A 44 -15.32 6.96 -1.15
CA GLN A 44 -15.03 5.64 -0.55
C GLN A 44 -14.10 5.76 0.65
N ARG A 45 -13.08 6.62 0.55
CA ARG A 45 -12.15 6.85 1.67
C ARG A 45 -12.83 7.40 2.90
N LEU A 46 -13.87 8.21 2.70
CA LEU A 46 -14.61 8.83 3.80
C LEU A 46 -15.70 7.91 4.37
N ALA A 47 -15.99 6.80 3.72
CA ALA A 47 -17.02 5.86 4.15
C ALA A 47 -16.41 4.75 5.00
N TYR A 48 -15.93 5.10 6.19
CA TYR A 48 -15.29 4.17 7.10
C TYR A 48 -16.03 4.10 8.43
N ASP A 49 -15.79 3.01 9.14
CA ASP A 49 -16.30 2.80 10.49
C ASP A 49 -15.14 2.51 11.42
N ILE A 50 -15.06 3.24 12.52
CA ILE A 50 -14.07 2.97 13.56
C ILE A 50 -14.70 1.97 14.53
N ASP A 51 -13.97 0.88 14.81
CA ASP A 51 -14.40 -0.10 15.79
C ASP A 51 -14.71 0.59 17.11
N PRO A 52 -15.81 0.20 17.79
CA PRO A 52 -16.17 0.82 19.06
C PRO A 52 -15.07 0.82 20.13
N GLN A 53 -14.16 -0.15 20.07
CA GLN A 53 -13.04 -0.24 20.98
C GLN A 53 -11.82 0.55 20.49
N GLY A 54 -11.91 1.11 19.29
CA GLY A 54 -10.81 1.90 18.75
C GLY A 54 -9.62 1.08 18.26
N ASP A 55 -9.81 -0.22 18.05
CA ASP A 55 -8.72 -1.11 17.65
C ASP A 55 -8.45 -1.14 16.18
N ALA A 56 -9.43 -0.77 15.37
CA ALA A 56 -9.33 -0.88 13.91
C ALA A 56 -10.28 0.09 13.23
N VAL A 57 -10.04 0.34 11.97
CA VAL A 57 -10.95 1.08 11.10
C VAL A 57 -11.23 0.21 9.89
N ARG A 58 -12.49 0.21 9.45
CA ARG A 58 -12.94 -0.62 8.35
C ARG A 58 -13.62 0.21 7.27
N TRP A 59 -13.33 -0.13 6.03
CA TRP A 59 -14.00 0.41 4.85
C TRP A 59 -14.79 -0.72 4.21
N PRO A 60 -16.10 -0.87 4.55
CA PRO A 60 -16.88 -2.03 4.07
C PRO A 60 -17.04 -2.07 2.56
N GLU A 61 -17.12 -0.92 1.92
CA GLU A 61 -17.35 -0.86 0.47
C GLU A 61 -16.20 -1.42 -0.34
N ILE A 62 -14.97 -1.25 0.14
CA ILE A 62 -13.78 -1.74 -0.56
C ILE A 62 -13.11 -2.91 0.14
N ASP A 63 -13.76 -3.42 1.19
CA ASP A 63 -13.28 -4.56 1.96
C ASP A 63 -11.85 -4.36 2.49
N GLU A 64 -11.59 -3.19 3.06
CA GLU A 64 -10.30 -2.90 3.68
C GLU A 64 -10.45 -2.74 5.18
N ASP A 65 -9.50 -3.27 5.91
CA ASP A 65 -9.39 -3.14 7.38
C ASP A 65 -7.98 -2.69 7.72
N ILE A 66 -7.87 -1.71 8.61
CA ILE A 66 -6.57 -1.32 9.15
C ILE A 66 -6.63 -1.41 10.67
N HIS A 67 -5.87 -2.33 11.24
CA HIS A 67 -5.72 -2.44 12.67
C HIS A 67 -4.82 -1.33 13.17
N ILE A 68 -5.04 -0.88 14.40
CA ILE A 68 -4.25 0.22 14.97
C ILE A 68 -2.75 -0.04 14.93
N SER A 69 -2.33 -1.30 15.04
CA SER A 69 -0.91 -1.65 14.99
C SER A 69 -0.25 -1.21 13.67
N SER A 70 -1.02 -1.14 12.59
CA SER A 70 -0.49 -0.66 11.30
C SER A 70 -0.18 0.83 11.32
N PHE A 71 -0.92 1.61 12.10
CA PHE A 71 -0.62 3.03 12.28
C PHE A 71 0.58 3.23 13.20
N LEU A 72 0.77 2.34 14.16
CA LEU A 72 1.89 2.43 15.08
C LEU A 72 3.18 1.90 14.48
N GLU A 73 3.10 1.25 13.34
CA GLU A 73 4.26 0.77 12.61
C GLU A 73 5.09 1.97 12.14
N GLN A 74 6.32 2.06 12.60
CA GLN A 74 7.18 3.18 12.29
C GLN A 74 8.04 2.94 11.06
N LYS A 75 8.00 1.73 10.54
CA LYS A 75 8.77 1.39 9.34
C LYS A 75 8.10 2.00 8.12
N GLU A 76 8.69 3.04 7.60
CA GLU A 76 8.21 3.66 6.38
C GLU A 76 8.58 2.81 5.17
N PRO A 77 7.86 2.95 4.07
CA PRO A 77 8.23 2.30 2.83
C PRO A 77 9.67 2.59 2.47
N ASN A 78 10.40 1.55 2.12
CA ASN A 78 11.81 1.68 1.75
C ASN A 78 11.95 1.44 0.26
N GLU A 79 12.18 2.52 -0.48
CA GLU A 79 12.35 2.46 -1.93
C GLU A 79 13.79 2.10 -2.33
N ASP A 80 14.66 1.85 -1.37
CA ASP A 80 16.02 1.40 -1.66
C ASP A 80 16.05 -0.12 -1.78
N ASN A 81 15.40 -0.62 -2.81
CA ASN A 81 15.37 -2.04 -3.14
C ASN A 81 15.37 -2.19 -4.65
N GLU A 82 15.73 -3.39 -5.11
CA GLU A 82 15.89 -3.66 -6.53
C GLU A 82 14.62 -3.38 -7.33
N ILE A 83 13.47 -3.82 -6.81
CA ILE A 83 12.20 -3.66 -7.53
C ILE A 83 11.84 -2.18 -7.67
N ALA A 84 11.98 -1.42 -6.59
CA ALA A 84 11.72 0.02 -6.64
C ALA A 84 12.64 0.72 -7.64
N ARG A 85 13.92 0.33 -7.65
CA ARG A 85 14.88 0.93 -8.58
C ARG A 85 14.49 0.67 -10.03
N ILE A 86 14.01 -0.53 -10.34
CA ILE A 86 13.55 -0.86 -11.69
C ILE A 86 12.37 0.03 -12.09
N PHE A 87 11.35 0.10 -11.24
CA PHE A 87 10.16 0.88 -11.55
C PHE A 87 10.42 2.39 -11.59
N ARG A 88 11.38 2.86 -10.83
CA ARG A 88 11.79 4.27 -10.88
C ARG A 88 12.55 4.58 -12.17
N ARG A 89 13.39 3.63 -12.62
CA ARG A 89 14.17 3.79 -13.84
C ARG A 89 13.27 3.84 -15.08
N PHE A 90 12.14 3.14 -15.04
CA PHE A 90 11.22 3.07 -16.16
C PHE A 90 9.83 3.57 -15.74
N PRO A 91 9.66 4.91 -15.63
CA PRO A 91 8.38 5.46 -15.16
C PRO A 91 7.21 5.19 -16.11
N GLN A 92 7.48 4.71 -17.32
CA GLN A 92 6.44 4.33 -18.26
C GLN A 92 5.73 3.04 -17.85
N LEU A 93 6.32 2.26 -16.94
CA LEU A 93 5.72 1.00 -16.50
C LEU A 93 4.43 1.27 -15.71
N ASN A 94 3.38 0.57 -16.10
CA ASN A 94 2.11 0.62 -15.39
C ASN A 94 2.06 -0.55 -14.41
N VAL A 95 2.10 -0.24 -13.12
CA VAL A 95 2.16 -1.25 -12.06
C VAL A 95 0.97 -2.20 -12.12
N SER A 96 -0.24 -1.67 -12.35
CA SER A 96 -1.45 -2.49 -12.44
C SER A 96 -1.36 -3.51 -13.58
N GLU A 97 -0.87 -3.06 -14.74
CA GLU A 97 -0.79 -3.92 -15.91
C GLU A 97 0.32 -4.96 -15.78
N VAL A 98 1.45 -4.59 -15.19
CA VAL A 98 2.53 -5.55 -14.92
C VAL A 98 2.03 -6.63 -13.96
N ALA A 99 1.34 -6.23 -12.90
CA ALA A 99 0.78 -7.19 -11.94
C ALA A 99 -0.21 -8.13 -12.61
N ARG A 100 -1.09 -7.58 -13.45
CA ARG A 100 -2.08 -8.38 -14.17
C ARG A 100 -1.41 -9.40 -15.09
N GLN A 101 -0.36 -9.00 -15.79
CA GLN A 101 0.41 -9.88 -16.67
C GLN A 101 1.04 -11.02 -15.88
N MET A 102 1.46 -10.76 -14.65
CA MET A 102 2.05 -11.77 -13.78
C MET A 102 1.03 -12.68 -13.10
N GLY A 103 -0.25 -12.32 -13.14
CA GLY A 103 -1.30 -13.06 -12.43
C GLY A 103 -1.31 -12.78 -10.93
N ILE A 104 -0.78 -11.64 -10.50
CA ILE A 104 -0.83 -11.21 -9.09
C ILE A 104 -1.62 -9.90 -9.02
N ASN A 105 -2.10 -9.55 -7.83
CA ASN A 105 -2.82 -8.29 -7.72
C ASN A 105 -1.86 -7.12 -7.56
N LYS A 106 -2.32 -5.94 -7.93
CA LYS A 106 -1.56 -4.71 -7.87
C LYS A 106 -1.06 -4.41 -6.46
N SER A 107 -1.89 -4.73 -5.47
CA SER A 107 -1.58 -4.52 -4.08
C SER A 107 -0.29 -5.21 -3.67
N LEU A 108 -0.11 -6.45 -4.09
CA LEU A 108 1.09 -7.22 -3.78
C LEU A 108 2.31 -6.61 -4.45
N LEU A 109 2.21 -6.29 -5.74
CA LEU A 109 3.34 -5.71 -6.46
C LEU A 109 3.75 -4.36 -5.85
N SER A 110 2.76 -3.52 -5.49
CA SER A 110 3.04 -2.24 -4.84
C SER A 110 3.79 -2.43 -3.52
N LYS A 111 3.44 -3.44 -2.75
CA LYS A 111 4.13 -3.72 -1.49
C LYS A 111 5.60 -4.09 -1.71
N TYR A 112 5.90 -4.79 -2.80
CA TYR A 112 7.28 -5.08 -3.17
C TYR A 112 8.03 -3.79 -3.56
N ILE A 113 7.39 -2.95 -4.37
CA ILE A 113 8.01 -1.70 -4.83
C ILE A 113 8.36 -0.80 -3.66
N TYR A 114 7.43 -0.66 -2.71
CA TYR A 114 7.62 0.23 -1.56
C TYR A 114 8.35 -0.44 -0.40
N GLY A 115 8.82 -1.67 -0.57
CA GLY A 115 9.62 -2.34 0.44
C GLY A 115 8.86 -2.76 1.69
N ILE A 116 7.54 -2.78 1.63
CA ILE A 116 6.69 -3.22 2.73
C ILE A 116 6.74 -4.73 2.86
N LYS A 117 6.91 -5.41 1.73
CA LYS A 117 7.05 -6.86 1.67
C LYS A 117 8.20 -7.20 0.75
N THR A 118 9.01 -8.18 1.16
CA THR A 118 10.14 -8.63 0.35
C THR A 118 9.72 -9.82 -0.48
N PRO A 119 9.89 -9.77 -1.82
CA PRO A 119 9.54 -10.92 -2.64
C PRO A 119 10.53 -12.06 -2.41
N SER A 120 10.04 -13.29 -2.54
CA SER A 120 10.91 -14.47 -2.55
C SER A 120 11.81 -14.41 -3.79
N GLU A 121 12.87 -15.21 -3.80
CA GLU A 121 13.74 -15.29 -4.96
C GLU A 121 12.95 -15.69 -6.21
N HIS A 122 12.07 -16.67 -6.06
CA HIS A 122 11.22 -17.11 -7.17
C HIS A 122 10.33 -15.96 -7.69
N ARG A 123 9.70 -15.22 -6.78
CA ARG A 123 8.84 -14.09 -7.16
C ARG A 123 9.65 -12.97 -7.80
N ARG A 124 10.84 -12.71 -7.29
CA ARG A 124 11.73 -11.68 -7.86
C ARG A 124 12.06 -12.00 -9.31
N LEU A 125 12.36 -13.27 -9.59
CA LEU A 125 12.64 -13.70 -10.96
C LEU A 125 11.40 -13.63 -11.85
N GLU A 126 10.21 -13.90 -11.31
CA GLU A 126 8.97 -13.76 -12.07
C GLU A 126 8.75 -12.31 -12.49
N ILE A 127 9.00 -11.36 -11.58
CA ILE A 127 8.88 -9.94 -11.90
C ILE A 127 9.82 -9.58 -13.04
N LYS A 128 11.08 -9.99 -12.94
CA LYS A 128 12.06 -9.70 -13.99
C LYS A 128 11.68 -10.32 -15.32
N ARG A 129 11.17 -11.55 -15.30
CA ARG A 129 10.75 -12.23 -16.51
C ARG A 129 9.60 -11.50 -17.20
N ALA A 130 8.63 -11.03 -16.42
CA ALA A 130 7.50 -10.26 -16.95
C ALA A 130 8.00 -9.00 -17.66
N LEU A 131 8.97 -8.31 -17.06
CA LEU A 131 9.53 -7.10 -17.65
C LEU A 131 10.35 -7.40 -18.90
N HIS A 132 11.09 -8.50 -18.91
CA HIS A 132 11.83 -8.92 -20.10
C HIS A 132 10.89 -9.28 -21.24
N THR A 133 9.79 -9.96 -20.95
CA THR A 133 8.78 -10.28 -21.95
C THR A 133 8.20 -9.01 -22.57
N LEU A 134 7.89 -8.02 -21.72
CA LEU A 134 7.42 -6.74 -22.22
C LEU A 134 8.45 -6.07 -23.11
N GLY A 135 9.73 -6.13 -22.72
CA GLY A 135 10.83 -5.61 -23.52
C GLY A 135 10.90 -6.26 -24.90
N GLU A 136 10.76 -7.59 -24.94
CA GLU A 136 10.74 -8.33 -26.22
C GLU A 136 9.57 -7.91 -27.10
N GLU A 137 8.39 -7.74 -26.51
CA GLU A 137 7.22 -7.28 -27.22
C GLU A 137 7.43 -5.87 -27.79
N LEU A 138 8.04 -4.99 -27.02
CA LEU A 138 8.34 -3.64 -27.48
C LEU A 138 9.32 -3.64 -28.65
N MET A 139 10.20 -4.63 -28.72
CA MET A 139 11.14 -4.76 -29.84
C MET A 139 10.48 -5.12 -31.17
N THR A 140 9.22 -5.56 -31.12
CA THR A 140 8.48 -5.94 -32.33
C THR A 140 7.69 -4.79 -32.94
N VAL A 141 7.73 -3.64 -32.33
CA VAL A 141 6.99 -2.46 -32.79
C VAL A 141 7.64 -1.82 -34.02
#